data_2d8ab36c34c9ee323a1757d5a570056c
#
_entry.id   2d8ab36c34c9ee323a1757d5a570056c
#
_cell.length_a   1.000
_cell.length_b   1.000
_cell.length_c   1.000
_cell.angle_alpha   90.00
_cell.angle_beta   90.00
_cell.angle_gamma   90.00
#
_symmetry.space_group_name_H-M   'P 1'
#
loop_
_entity.id
_entity.type
_entity.pdbx_description
1 polymer ?
#
loop_
_entity_poly.entity_id
_entity_poly.type
_entity_poly.pdbx_seq_one_letter_code
_entity_poly.pdbx_strand_id
1 'polypeptide(L)'
;MAKLHYRSYNPNQIILFPQRIDEDIAGNDPVRIISAIIDRLDLSKFHKLYHGIGRCAYHPRMMLKVIVYAYMNNIYSCRKIEKLLHRDIHFIWLSGCEKPDFITINRFRNRVKEEISDIFTQIVLLLSAKGFVSLDVEYVDGTKIESKANKYTFVWRKTVERNRTRLLEKIKVLLEQVDEAIAQDKCNVDEKVEFTPTQLSEISAELNAALSSLPATTNKEEKKRRKGLQKTSKELERHSRKLSEYNQHLDTLGERNSYSKTDKDATFMRMKEDAMNNGQTKPGYNLQIGTEKQFITDFALFPNPTDTLTYIPFMESFKNRYGAFPSTEIADSGYGAEENYRFLEERGIEAFVKYNRFHIEQRPRYVQDPFRSENFYYNEKEDYCVCPMGQHMNRIGQKRGKTASGYISVRHRYQARNCNGCPLRSLCFKAAGNRIIERNHRLEKYKRQAFSLLTSDEGLKQRGRRCIEPEAVFGQMKFDMAYRRFRHFGKDK
;
A
#
# COMPACT_ATOMS: atom_id res chain seq x y z
N MET A 1 41.60 -17.09 55.71
CA MET A 1 40.56 -16.54 54.83
C MET A 1 41.06 -15.18 54.27
N ALA A 2 41.13 -15.04 52.96
CA ALA A 2 41.52 -13.76 52.36
C ALA A 2 40.45 -12.69 52.67
N LYS A 3 40.87 -11.55 53.20
CA LYS A 3 39.97 -10.41 53.44
C LYS A 3 39.50 -9.89 52.07
N LEU A 4 38.16 -9.91 51.83
CA LEU A 4 37.56 -9.28 50.66
C LEU A 4 37.77 -7.75 50.72
N HIS A 5 38.44 -7.20 49.73
CA HIS A 5 38.63 -5.76 49.57
C HIS A 5 37.62 -5.26 48.51
N TYR A 6 36.74 -4.35 48.90
CA TYR A 6 35.84 -3.63 48.00
C TYR A 6 36.44 -2.28 47.65
N ARG A 7 36.16 -1.81 46.43
CA ARG A 7 36.44 -0.42 46.05
C ARG A 7 35.56 0.52 46.91
N SER A 8 36.09 1.68 47.25
CA SER A 8 35.34 2.69 47.97
C SER A 8 34.10 3.12 47.13
N TYR A 9 32.93 3.23 47.77
CA TYR A 9 31.70 3.65 47.16
C TYR A 9 31.16 4.88 47.93
N ASN A 10 31.08 6.02 47.23
CA ASN A 10 30.46 7.20 47.77
C ASN A 10 29.52 7.83 46.72
N PRO A 11 28.19 7.71 46.88
CA PRO A 11 27.22 8.26 45.92
C PRO A 11 27.19 9.79 45.92
N ASN A 12 27.77 10.45 46.95
CA ASN A 12 27.82 11.91 47.12
C ASN A 12 29.23 12.45 46.83
N GLN A 13 30.02 11.79 46.01
CA GLN A 13 31.35 12.25 45.67
C GLN A 13 31.27 13.62 44.98
N ILE A 14 31.97 14.61 45.47
CA ILE A 14 32.10 15.93 44.88
C ILE A 14 33.14 15.90 43.79
N ILE A 15 32.76 16.31 42.57
CA ILE A 15 33.69 16.50 41.46
C ILE A 15 34.12 17.97 41.50
N LEU A 16 35.39 18.21 41.74
CA LEU A 16 35.96 19.56 41.87
C LEU A 16 36.03 20.32 40.53
N PHE A 17 36.20 19.60 39.43
CA PHE A 17 36.17 20.15 38.06
C PHE A 17 35.09 19.45 37.27
N PRO A 18 34.17 20.17 36.61
CA PRO A 18 33.12 19.58 35.78
C PRO A 18 33.78 18.85 34.59
N GLN A 19 33.57 17.55 34.50
CA GLN A 19 34.02 16.75 33.40
C GLN A 19 33.16 17.05 32.16
N ARG A 20 33.77 17.03 30.96
CA ARG A 20 33.02 17.17 29.72
C ARG A 20 32.23 15.90 29.49
N ILE A 21 30.94 16.02 29.13
CA ILE A 21 30.05 14.86 28.90
C ILE A 21 30.54 13.95 27.77
N ASP A 22 31.18 14.51 26.75
CA ASP A 22 31.71 13.77 25.62
C ASP A 22 32.90 12.87 26.00
N GLU A 23 33.59 13.10 27.11
CA GLU A 23 34.68 12.24 27.60
C GLU A 23 34.16 10.91 28.14
N ASP A 24 32.92 10.90 28.66
CA ASP A 24 32.25 9.69 29.15
C ASP A 24 31.61 8.84 28.05
N ILE A 25 31.59 9.33 26.80
CA ILE A 25 31.04 8.63 25.64
C ILE A 25 32.19 8.02 24.83
N ALA A 26 32.13 6.71 24.60
CA ALA A 26 33.16 6.02 23.83
C ALA A 26 33.35 6.65 22.43
N GLY A 27 34.59 6.68 21.94
CA GLY A 27 34.95 7.29 20.66
C GLY A 27 34.27 6.62 19.46
N ASN A 28 33.94 5.32 19.56
CA ASN A 28 33.25 4.52 18.56
C ASN A 28 31.75 4.35 18.82
N ASP A 29 31.17 5.11 19.76
CA ASP A 29 29.75 5.01 20.04
C ASP A 29 28.88 5.48 18.85
N PRO A 30 27.84 4.74 18.49
CA PRO A 30 26.93 5.08 17.38
C PRO A 30 26.31 6.49 17.49
N VAL A 31 26.15 7.03 18.70
CA VAL A 31 25.63 8.38 18.92
C VAL A 31 26.46 9.44 18.22
N ARG A 32 27.81 9.25 18.16
CA ARG A 32 28.73 10.17 17.48
C ARG A 32 28.53 10.15 15.98
N ILE A 33 28.29 8.97 15.41
CA ILE A 33 28.02 8.80 13.97
C ILE A 33 26.73 9.52 13.60
N ILE A 34 25.66 9.32 14.38
CA ILE A 34 24.38 10.00 14.16
C ILE A 34 24.55 11.51 14.24
N SER A 35 25.23 12.01 15.27
CA SER A 35 25.51 13.44 15.41
C SER A 35 26.22 13.98 14.17
N ALA A 36 27.31 13.31 13.73
CA ALA A 36 28.10 13.74 12.60
C ALA A 36 27.34 13.70 11.26
N ILE A 37 26.48 12.71 11.06
CA ILE A 37 25.63 12.63 9.85
C ILE A 37 24.67 13.80 9.84
N ILE A 38 23.92 14.04 10.94
CA ILE A 38 22.91 15.07 10.99
C ILE A 38 23.53 16.47 10.91
N ASP A 39 24.78 16.65 11.38
CA ASP A 39 25.51 17.91 11.25
C ASP A 39 25.82 18.29 9.79
N ARG A 40 25.89 17.30 8.90
CA ARG A 40 26.13 17.51 7.46
C ARG A 40 24.89 17.77 6.65
N LEU A 41 23.69 17.56 7.22
CA LEU A 41 22.42 17.76 6.50
C LEU A 41 22.10 19.24 6.34
N ASP A 42 21.56 19.59 5.18
CA ASP A 42 20.91 20.88 4.99
C ASP A 42 19.52 20.88 5.64
N LEU A 43 19.36 21.68 6.66
CA LEU A 43 18.10 21.88 7.39
C LEU A 43 17.47 23.24 7.13
N SER A 44 17.83 23.90 6.04
CA SER A 44 17.29 25.22 5.68
C SER A 44 15.76 25.24 5.58
N LYS A 45 15.17 24.15 5.09
CA LYS A 45 13.72 23.97 5.04
C LYS A 45 13.09 23.95 6.44
N PHE A 46 13.76 23.35 7.42
CA PHE A 46 13.26 23.31 8.79
C PHE A 46 13.20 24.71 9.41
N HIS A 47 14.16 25.57 9.12
CA HIS A 47 14.16 26.95 9.65
C HIS A 47 12.94 27.74 9.16
N LYS A 48 12.47 27.50 7.94
CA LYS A 48 11.27 28.13 7.38
C LYS A 48 9.96 27.74 8.11
N LEU A 49 9.98 26.64 8.86
CA LEU A 49 8.82 26.20 9.65
C LEU A 49 8.70 26.91 11.01
N TYR A 50 9.66 27.78 11.36
CA TYR A 50 9.65 28.54 12.61
C TYR A 50 9.34 30.01 12.36
N HIS A 51 8.54 30.59 13.24
CA HIS A 51 8.21 31.99 13.21
C HIS A 51 9.05 32.74 14.26
N GLY A 52 9.52 33.95 13.93
CA GLY A 52 10.40 34.77 14.81
C GLY A 52 9.74 35.36 16.05
N ILE A 53 8.47 35.10 16.33
CA ILE A 53 7.70 35.67 17.43
C ILE A 53 7.39 34.57 18.46
N GLY A 54 7.61 34.84 19.73
CA GLY A 54 7.29 33.91 20.83
C GLY A 54 8.53 33.48 21.63
N ARG A 55 8.39 32.39 22.40
CA ARG A 55 9.52 31.79 23.14
C ARG A 55 10.56 31.24 22.16
N CYS A 56 11.84 31.34 22.54
CA CYS A 56 12.93 30.74 21.79
C CYS A 56 12.66 29.24 21.54
N ALA A 57 12.72 28.83 20.29
CA ALA A 57 12.53 27.45 19.90
C ALA A 57 13.82 26.63 20.12
N TYR A 58 13.70 25.37 20.47
CA TYR A 58 14.82 24.45 20.45
C TYR A 58 15.38 24.31 19.04
N HIS A 59 16.69 24.19 18.91
CA HIS A 59 17.35 24.12 17.62
C HIS A 59 16.91 22.88 16.84
N PRO A 60 16.43 23.00 15.57
CA PRO A 60 15.88 21.87 14.81
C PRO A 60 16.85 20.69 14.64
N ARG A 61 18.14 21.00 14.45
CA ARG A 61 19.21 20.00 14.32
C ARG A 61 19.33 19.15 15.58
N MET A 62 19.33 19.78 16.75
CA MET A 62 19.36 19.10 18.04
C MET A 62 18.13 18.20 18.21
N MET A 63 16.94 18.72 17.94
CA MET A 63 15.70 17.94 18.03
C MET A 63 15.72 16.73 17.10
N LEU A 64 16.27 16.88 15.88
CA LEU A 64 16.40 15.78 14.92
C LEU A 64 17.38 14.71 15.42
N LYS A 65 18.56 15.11 15.96
CA LYS A 65 19.54 14.20 16.57
C LYS A 65 18.90 13.34 17.66
N VAL A 66 18.18 13.97 18.57
CA VAL A 66 17.49 13.31 19.69
C VAL A 66 16.46 12.30 19.19
N ILE A 67 15.62 12.66 18.21
CA ILE A 67 14.58 11.77 17.68
C ILE A 67 15.17 10.60 16.91
N VAL A 68 16.14 10.84 16.04
CA VAL A 68 16.79 9.78 15.24
C VAL A 68 17.50 8.79 16.16
N TYR A 69 18.26 9.27 17.14
CA TYR A 69 18.93 8.41 18.11
C TYR A 69 17.93 7.61 18.98
N ALA A 70 16.84 8.24 19.38
CA ALA A 70 15.76 7.55 20.09
C ALA A 70 15.16 6.40 19.27
N TYR A 71 14.87 6.65 17.99
CA TYR A 71 14.27 5.65 17.11
C TYR A 71 15.25 4.50 16.82
N MET A 72 16.53 4.78 16.65
CA MET A 72 17.57 3.75 16.53
C MET A 72 17.58 2.82 17.76
N ASN A 73 17.30 3.35 18.95
CA ASN A 73 17.21 2.59 20.20
C ASN A 73 15.78 2.07 20.50
N ASN A 74 14.90 1.98 19.51
CA ASN A 74 13.51 1.52 19.66
C ASN A 74 12.63 2.37 20.62
N ILE A 75 13.01 3.62 20.84
CA ILE A 75 12.33 4.54 21.75
C ILE A 75 11.46 5.52 20.96
N TYR A 76 10.20 5.16 20.75
CA TYR A 76 9.24 5.94 19.94
C TYR A 76 8.34 6.88 20.76
N SER A 77 8.28 6.71 22.06
CA SER A 77 7.43 7.50 22.97
C SER A 77 8.08 8.82 23.35
N CYS A 78 7.47 9.96 23.00
CA CYS A 78 7.97 11.28 23.36
C CYS A 78 8.17 11.45 24.89
N ARG A 79 7.30 10.83 25.73
CA ARG A 79 7.46 10.82 27.18
C ARG A 79 8.66 10.01 27.67
N LYS A 80 9.02 8.92 26.95
CA LYS A 80 10.26 8.19 27.26
C LYS A 80 11.48 8.99 26.82
N ILE A 81 11.44 9.66 25.67
CA ILE A 81 12.52 10.53 25.19
C ILE A 81 12.78 11.65 26.19
N GLU A 82 11.74 12.35 26.65
CA GLU A 82 11.85 13.37 27.70
C GLU A 82 12.55 12.83 28.96
N LYS A 83 12.17 11.63 29.44
CA LYS A 83 12.84 11.02 30.60
C LYS A 83 14.32 10.75 30.36
N LEU A 84 14.71 10.35 29.15
CA LEU A 84 16.10 10.08 28.79
C LEU A 84 16.93 11.35 28.69
N LEU A 85 16.36 12.45 28.25
CA LEU A 85 17.01 13.77 28.28
C LEU A 85 17.42 14.23 29.70
N HIS A 86 16.87 13.62 30.75
CA HIS A 86 17.23 13.88 32.13
C HIS A 86 18.16 12.82 32.76
N ARG A 87 18.36 11.66 32.12
CA ARG A 87 18.97 10.49 32.79
C ARG A 87 20.03 9.77 31.99
N ASP A 88 20.00 9.89 30.65
CA ASP A 88 20.89 9.18 29.75
C ASP A 88 21.93 10.14 29.18
N ILE A 89 23.20 9.78 29.34
CA ILE A 89 24.33 10.62 28.96
C ILE A 89 24.35 10.94 27.46
N HIS A 90 23.97 9.98 26.59
CA HIS A 90 23.95 10.17 25.14
C HIS A 90 22.88 11.19 24.73
N PHE A 91 21.68 11.12 25.35
CA PHE A 91 20.61 12.08 25.11
C PHE A 91 20.96 13.48 25.67
N ILE A 92 21.59 13.54 26.84
CA ILE A 92 22.04 14.80 27.45
C ILE A 92 23.09 15.44 26.54
N TRP A 93 24.05 14.65 26.03
CA TRP A 93 25.08 15.13 25.10
C TRP A 93 24.48 15.64 23.78
N LEU A 94 23.59 14.85 23.11
CA LEU A 94 22.96 15.23 21.86
C LEU A 94 22.12 16.50 21.97
N SER A 95 21.49 16.71 23.12
CA SER A 95 20.66 17.87 23.37
C SER A 95 21.45 19.11 23.86
N GLY A 96 22.75 18.96 24.13
CA GLY A 96 23.52 20.06 24.77
C GLY A 96 22.97 20.43 26.12
N CYS A 97 22.53 19.45 26.92
CA CYS A 97 21.87 19.63 28.23
C CYS A 97 20.46 20.27 28.16
N GLU A 98 19.92 20.54 26.98
CA GLU A 98 18.55 21.03 26.82
C GLU A 98 17.53 19.93 27.09
N LYS A 99 16.38 20.30 27.66
CA LYS A 99 15.36 19.33 28.13
C LYS A 99 13.96 19.67 27.59
N PRO A 100 13.75 19.52 26.27
CA PRO A 100 12.42 19.70 25.70
C PRO A 100 11.42 18.69 26.28
N ASP A 101 10.22 19.19 26.61
CA ASP A 101 9.13 18.37 27.10
C ASP A 101 8.55 17.48 25.98
N PHE A 102 7.77 16.45 26.36
CA PHE A 102 7.18 15.51 25.41
C PHE A 102 6.21 16.17 24.42
N ILE A 103 5.57 17.28 24.78
CA ILE A 103 4.67 18.04 23.91
C ILE A 103 5.49 18.74 22.83
N THR A 104 6.58 19.36 23.19
CA THR A 104 7.51 20.01 22.26
C THR A 104 8.13 19.02 21.28
N ILE A 105 8.59 17.86 21.77
CA ILE A 105 9.09 16.77 20.93
C ILE A 105 8.02 16.31 19.94
N ASN A 106 6.78 16.11 20.39
CA ASN A 106 5.68 15.69 19.52
C ASN A 106 5.30 16.77 18.49
N ARG A 107 5.28 18.05 18.90
CA ARG A 107 5.02 19.18 17.99
C ARG A 107 6.10 19.29 16.92
N PHE A 108 7.36 19.15 17.29
CA PHE A 108 8.48 19.15 16.34
C PHE A 108 8.31 18.01 15.32
N ARG A 109 8.10 16.78 15.77
CA ARG A 109 7.89 15.62 14.89
C ARG A 109 6.77 15.84 13.88
N ASN A 110 5.63 16.38 14.31
CA ASN A 110 4.50 16.67 13.43
C ASN A 110 4.78 17.83 12.45
N ARG A 111 5.59 18.80 12.86
CA ARG A 111 5.97 19.97 12.04
C ARG A 111 6.89 19.58 10.89
N VAL A 112 7.85 18.71 11.15
CA VAL A 112 8.89 18.35 10.16
C VAL A 112 8.54 17.11 9.32
N LYS A 113 7.38 16.51 9.50
CA LYS A 113 7.01 15.26 8.83
C LYS A 113 7.11 15.30 7.30
N GLU A 114 6.79 16.43 6.68
CA GLU A 114 6.84 16.60 5.23
C GLU A 114 8.28 16.67 4.70
N GLU A 115 9.22 17.12 5.53
CA GLU A 115 10.62 17.27 5.19
C GLU A 115 11.46 16.00 5.43
N ILE A 116 10.88 14.97 6.08
CA ILE A 116 11.61 13.73 6.40
C ILE A 116 12.04 12.99 5.14
N SER A 117 11.25 13.04 4.06
CA SER A 117 11.62 12.43 2.79
C SER A 117 12.88 13.08 2.20
N ASP A 118 13.02 14.39 2.31
CA ASP A 118 14.20 15.13 1.87
C ASP A 118 15.43 14.77 2.71
N ILE A 119 15.27 14.72 4.03
CA ILE A 119 16.33 14.30 4.97
C ILE A 119 16.83 12.88 4.63
N PHE A 120 15.91 11.95 4.38
CA PHE A 120 16.25 10.60 3.96
C PHE A 120 17.09 10.61 2.66
N THR A 121 16.66 11.39 1.67
CA THR A 121 17.38 11.54 0.39
C THR A 121 18.81 12.05 0.63
N GLN A 122 18.97 13.08 1.45
CA GLN A 122 20.29 13.63 1.78
C GLN A 122 21.18 12.58 2.46
N ILE A 123 20.65 11.76 3.37
CA ILE A 123 21.40 10.69 4.03
C ILE A 123 21.87 9.66 3.01
N VAL A 124 21.00 9.21 2.11
CA VAL A 124 21.38 8.23 1.07
C VAL A 124 22.43 8.81 0.11
N LEU A 125 22.29 10.09 -0.29
CA LEU A 125 23.30 10.76 -1.11
C LEU A 125 24.66 10.89 -0.37
N LEU A 126 24.66 11.11 0.94
CA LEU A 126 25.89 11.07 1.74
C LEU A 126 26.52 9.67 1.76
N LEU A 127 25.70 8.61 1.84
CA LEU A 127 26.17 7.23 1.76
C LEU A 127 26.74 6.93 0.37
N SER A 128 26.11 7.41 -0.68
CA SER A 128 26.59 7.28 -2.06
C SER A 128 27.92 8.02 -2.27
N ALA A 129 28.01 9.25 -1.81
CA ALA A 129 29.27 10.03 -1.88
C ALA A 129 30.44 9.39 -1.10
N LYS A 130 30.13 8.51 -0.13
CA LYS A 130 31.10 7.71 0.62
C LYS A 130 31.38 6.32 0.01
N GLY A 131 30.69 5.95 -1.07
CA GLY A 131 30.84 4.66 -1.75
C GLY A 131 30.15 3.48 -1.07
N PHE A 132 29.30 3.72 -0.06
CA PHE A 132 28.51 2.66 0.57
C PHE A 132 27.42 2.11 -0.34
N VAL A 133 26.77 2.97 -1.11
CA VAL A 133 25.77 2.62 -2.14
C VAL A 133 26.13 3.29 -3.45
N SER A 134 25.78 2.67 -4.58
CA SER A 134 26.02 3.22 -5.92
C SER A 134 24.80 3.91 -6.50
N LEU A 135 23.59 3.46 -6.11
CA LEU A 135 22.30 3.79 -6.69
C LEU A 135 22.11 3.26 -8.12
N ASP A 136 23.00 2.37 -8.57
CA ASP A 136 22.92 1.70 -9.87
C ASP A 136 22.13 0.40 -9.81
N VAL A 137 22.12 -0.27 -8.65
CA VAL A 137 21.47 -1.56 -8.42
C VAL A 137 20.47 -1.42 -7.30
N GLU A 138 19.22 -1.81 -7.55
CA GLU A 138 18.18 -1.75 -6.54
C GLU A 138 17.48 -3.11 -6.36
N TYR A 139 17.39 -3.58 -5.11
CA TYR A 139 16.64 -4.76 -4.73
C TYR A 139 15.31 -4.31 -4.13
N VAL A 140 14.22 -4.54 -4.84
CA VAL A 140 12.88 -4.14 -4.40
C VAL A 140 12.11 -5.30 -3.80
N ASP A 141 11.53 -5.06 -2.64
CA ASP A 141 10.57 -5.98 -2.01
C ASP A 141 9.54 -5.21 -1.18
N GLY A 142 8.38 -5.86 -0.98
CA GLY A 142 7.27 -5.31 -0.21
C GLY A 142 6.97 -6.11 1.05
N THR A 143 6.63 -5.39 2.11
CA THR A 143 6.13 -6.01 3.33
C THR A 143 4.90 -5.32 3.87
N LYS A 144 4.02 -6.09 4.51
CA LYS A 144 2.79 -5.56 5.10
C LYS A 144 3.03 -5.17 6.54
N ILE A 145 2.67 -3.93 6.88
CA ILE A 145 2.72 -3.42 8.25
C ILE A 145 1.31 -3.07 8.70
N GLU A 146 0.92 -3.56 9.87
CA GLU A 146 -0.40 -3.32 10.45
C GLU A 146 -0.60 -1.83 10.77
N SER A 147 -1.76 -1.27 10.41
CA SER A 147 -2.17 0.06 10.85
C SER A 147 -2.54 0.05 12.33
N LYS A 148 -2.49 1.20 13.00
CA LYS A 148 -3.02 1.38 14.35
C LYS A 148 -4.55 1.19 14.42
N ALA A 149 -5.23 1.12 13.30
CA ALA A 149 -6.67 1.04 13.19
C ALA A 149 -7.28 -0.16 13.92
N ASN A 150 -8.55 0.01 14.33
CA ASN A 150 -9.33 -1.08 14.87
C ASN A 150 -9.69 -2.09 13.77
N LYS A 151 -9.35 -3.35 13.96
CA LYS A 151 -9.59 -4.43 12.99
C LYS A 151 -11.08 -4.77 12.76
N TYR A 152 -11.96 -4.32 13.64
CA TYR A 152 -13.41 -4.57 13.54
C TYR A 152 -14.18 -3.45 12.85
N THR A 153 -13.55 -2.33 12.52
CA THR A 153 -14.19 -1.19 11.86
C THR A 153 -13.94 -1.22 10.34
N PHE A 154 -14.37 -2.28 9.68
CA PHE A 154 -14.16 -2.49 8.26
C PHE A 154 -15.33 -2.01 7.40
N VAL A 155 -15.02 -1.55 6.20
CA VAL A 155 -15.95 -1.26 5.11
C VAL A 155 -15.49 -2.02 3.88
N TRP A 156 -16.37 -2.86 3.31
CA TRP A 156 -16.09 -3.68 2.12
C TRP A 156 -16.87 -3.16 0.93
N ARG A 157 -16.20 -2.93 -0.21
CA ARG A 157 -16.82 -2.47 -1.47
C ARG A 157 -18.05 -3.30 -1.84
N LYS A 158 -17.91 -4.61 -1.97
CA LYS A 158 -19.02 -5.52 -2.34
C LYS A 158 -20.24 -5.38 -1.41
N THR A 159 -20.02 -5.11 -0.13
CA THR A 159 -21.12 -4.94 0.82
C THR A 159 -21.80 -3.59 0.63
N VAL A 160 -21.02 -2.52 0.42
CA VAL A 160 -21.54 -1.18 0.17
C VAL A 160 -22.34 -1.16 -1.14
N GLU A 161 -21.78 -1.67 -2.24
CA GLU A 161 -22.43 -1.73 -3.55
C GLU A 161 -23.73 -2.53 -3.49
N ARG A 162 -23.70 -3.74 -2.91
CA ARG A 162 -24.91 -4.56 -2.75
C ARG A 162 -25.98 -3.84 -1.92
N ASN A 163 -25.60 -3.20 -0.82
CA ASN A 163 -26.54 -2.48 0.03
C ASN A 163 -27.07 -1.22 -0.64
N ARG A 164 -26.23 -0.50 -1.42
CA ARG A 164 -26.62 0.65 -2.24
C ARG A 164 -27.66 0.22 -3.28
N THR A 165 -27.43 -0.85 -4.03
CA THR A 165 -28.38 -1.38 -5.02
C THR A 165 -29.72 -1.70 -4.36
N ARG A 166 -29.71 -2.44 -3.25
CA ARG A 166 -30.95 -2.76 -2.50
C ARG A 166 -31.65 -1.53 -1.95
N LEU A 167 -30.91 -0.48 -1.61
CA LEU A 167 -31.48 0.78 -1.14
C LEU A 167 -32.15 1.52 -2.30
N LEU A 168 -31.52 1.58 -3.47
CA LEU A 168 -32.09 2.19 -4.68
C LEU A 168 -33.39 1.51 -5.12
N GLU A 169 -33.45 0.17 -5.06
CA GLU A 169 -34.67 -0.59 -5.31
C GLU A 169 -35.81 -0.18 -4.33
N LYS A 170 -35.50 -0.05 -3.04
CA LYS A 170 -36.48 0.41 -2.03
C LYS A 170 -36.95 1.85 -2.27
N ILE A 171 -36.03 2.74 -2.65
CA ILE A 171 -36.35 4.12 -2.99
C ILE A 171 -37.28 4.15 -4.18
N LYS A 172 -37.04 3.35 -5.24
CA LYS A 172 -37.90 3.26 -6.41
C LYS A 172 -39.33 2.89 -6.02
N VAL A 173 -39.52 1.86 -5.23
CA VAL A 173 -40.85 1.43 -4.73
C VAL A 173 -41.52 2.51 -3.90
N LEU A 174 -40.80 3.25 -3.06
CA LEU A 174 -41.36 4.34 -2.27
C LEU A 174 -41.78 5.52 -3.15
N LEU A 175 -41.01 5.85 -4.20
CA LEU A 175 -41.36 6.91 -5.15
C LEU A 175 -42.59 6.54 -5.96
N GLU A 176 -42.75 5.31 -6.44
CA GLU A 176 -43.95 4.80 -7.11
C GLU A 176 -45.20 4.96 -6.20
N GLN A 177 -45.09 4.68 -4.91
CA GLN A 177 -46.16 4.89 -3.95
C GLN A 177 -46.51 6.39 -3.73
N VAL A 178 -45.53 7.28 -3.83
CA VAL A 178 -45.72 8.72 -3.77
C VAL A 178 -46.43 9.24 -5.00
N ASP A 179 -46.03 8.80 -6.20
CA ASP A 179 -46.61 9.18 -7.47
C ASP A 179 -48.07 8.73 -7.57
N GLU A 180 -48.39 7.50 -7.15
CA GLU A 180 -49.79 7.02 -7.03
C GLU A 180 -50.62 7.84 -6.06
N ALA A 181 -50.01 8.37 -4.99
CA ALA A 181 -50.73 9.16 -3.98
C ALA A 181 -50.93 10.63 -4.37
N ILE A 182 -50.04 11.19 -5.20
CA ILE A 182 -50.05 12.60 -5.63
C ILE A 182 -50.77 12.79 -6.99
N ALA A 183 -51.29 11.76 -7.62
CA ALA A 183 -52.00 11.64 -8.92
C ALA A 183 -52.42 12.93 -9.69
N GLN A 184 -51.69 14.02 -9.62
CA GLN A 184 -51.93 15.29 -10.30
C GLN A 184 -50.68 16.03 -10.78
N ASP A 185 -49.54 15.40 -10.99
CA ASP A 185 -48.57 15.97 -11.92
C ASP A 185 -47.48 14.93 -12.21
N LYS A 186 -47.33 14.60 -13.50
CA LYS A 186 -46.44 13.61 -14.04
C LYS A 186 -44.98 13.95 -13.77
N CYS A 187 -44.36 13.29 -12.83
CA CYS A 187 -42.90 13.06 -12.89
C CYS A 187 -42.66 11.79 -13.70
N ASN A 188 -42.32 11.91 -14.97
CA ASN A 188 -41.80 10.81 -15.78
C ASN A 188 -40.49 10.35 -15.16
N VAL A 189 -40.52 9.28 -14.36
CA VAL A 189 -39.32 8.63 -13.86
C VAL A 189 -38.76 7.75 -14.99
N ASP A 190 -37.83 8.30 -15.75
CA ASP A 190 -37.06 7.51 -16.72
C ASP A 190 -36.41 6.31 -16.02
N GLU A 191 -36.59 5.10 -16.56
CA GLU A 191 -36.10 3.83 -15.98
C GLU A 191 -34.59 3.76 -15.75
N LYS A 192 -33.82 4.78 -16.13
CA LYS A 192 -32.35 4.84 -16.06
C LYS A 192 -31.77 5.91 -15.15
N VAL A 193 -32.56 6.64 -14.40
CA VAL A 193 -32.07 7.75 -13.57
C VAL A 193 -31.53 7.20 -12.24
N GLU A 194 -30.23 7.35 -11.98
CA GLU A 194 -29.66 7.18 -10.66
C GLU A 194 -30.09 8.37 -9.78
N PHE A 195 -30.92 8.13 -8.78
CA PHE A 195 -31.34 9.15 -7.81
C PHE A 195 -30.16 9.64 -6.98
N THR A 196 -29.98 10.95 -6.93
CA THR A 196 -29.01 11.57 -6.05
C THR A 196 -29.60 11.80 -4.64
N PRO A 197 -28.76 11.82 -3.59
CA PRO A 197 -29.22 12.13 -2.24
C PRO A 197 -29.92 13.50 -2.14
N THR A 198 -29.48 14.48 -2.94
CA THR A 198 -30.05 15.83 -3.00
C THR A 198 -31.48 15.80 -3.53
N GLN A 199 -31.72 15.15 -4.67
CA GLN A 199 -33.03 14.98 -5.25
C GLN A 199 -34.05 14.31 -4.30
N LEU A 200 -33.58 13.26 -3.56
CA LEU A 200 -34.44 12.60 -2.58
C LEU A 200 -34.79 13.51 -1.39
N SER A 201 -33.88 14.39 -1.00
CA SER A 201 -34.14 15.38 0.06
C SER A 201 -35.10 16.46 -0.40
N GLU A 202 -34.98 16.90 -1.65
CA GLU A 202 -35.90 17.85 -2.28
C GLU A 202 -37.34 17.29 -2.38
N ILE A 203 -37.51 16.09 -2.91
CA ILE A 203 -38.80 15.38 -2.97
C ILE A 203 -39.39 15.21 -1.57
N SER A 204 -38.61 14.88 -0.57
CA SER A 204 -39.05 14.76 0.82
C SER A 204 -39.51 16.12 1.39
N ALA A 205 -38.81 17.21 1.07
CA ALA A 205 -39.15 18.56 1.50
C ALA A 205 -40.45 19.05 0.82
N GLU A 206 -40.59 18.82 -0.49
CA GLU A 206 -41.81 19.16 -1.25
C GLU A 206 -43.04 18.40 -0.71
N LEU A 207 -42.89 17.11 -0.44
CA LEU A 207 -43.92 16.27 0.15
C LEU A 207 -44.35 16.78 1.54
N ASN A 208 -43.39 17.18 2.38
CA ASN A 208 -43.65 17.76 3.69
C ASN A 208 -44.34 19.14 3.58
N ALA A 209 -43.93 19.98 2.65
CA ALA A 209 -44.57 21.28 2.37
C ALA A 209 -46.03 21.10 1.91
N ALA A 210 -46.26 20.20 0.96
CA ALA A 210 -47.62 19.86 0.48
C ALA A 210 -48.51 19.32 1.62
N LEU A 211 -48.00 18.46 2.47
CA LEU A 211 -48.71 17.93 3.64
C LEU A 211 -49.04 19.00 4.67
N SER A 212 -48.18 20.01 4.83
CA SER A 212 -48.39 21.12 5.78
C SER A 212 -49.36 22.14 5.30
N SER A 213 -49.54 22.30 3.98
CA SER A 213 -50.51 23.24 3.36
C SER A 213 -51.94 22.70 3.34
N LEU A 214 -52.16 21.42 3.61
CA LEU A 214 -53.52 20.84 3.60
C LEU A 214 -54.32 21.24 4.84
N PRO A 215 -55.58 21.66 4.70
CA PRO A 215 -56.44 22.05 5.82
C PRO A 215 -56.71 20.88 6.78
N ALA A 216 -57.03 21.19 8.03
CA ALA A 216 -57.35 20.17 9.03
C ALA A 216 -58.60 19.39 8.62
N THR A 217 -58.50 18.04 8.60
CA THR A 217 -59.64 17.18 8.22
C THR A 217 -60.12 16.33 9.40
N THR A 218 -61.43 16.12 9.47
CA THR A 218 -62.08 15.20 10.41
C THR A 218 -62.22 13.78 9.84
N ASN A 219 -62.06 13.63 8.51
CA ASN A 219 -62.21 12.34 7.82
C ASN A 219 -61.14 11.35 8.24
N LYS A 220 -61.55 10.16 8.69
CA LYS A 220 -60.66 9.10 9.21
C LYS A 220 -59.75 8.51 8.14
N GLU A 221 -60.25 8.38 6.90
CA GLU A 221 -59.45 7.84 5.79
C GLU A 221 -58.38 8.83 5.33
N GLU A 222 -58.74 10.11 5.25
CA GLU A 222 -57.82 11.16 4.89
C GLU A 222 -56.70 11.36 5.93
N LYS A 223 -57.03 11.24 7.22
CA LYS A 223 -56.05 11.19 8.32
C LYS A 223 -55.08 10.01 8.18
N LYS A 224 -55.60 8.83 7.80
CA LYS A 224 -54.79 7.64 7.58
C LYS A 224 -53.84 7.84 6.39
N ARG A 225 -54.32 8.42 5.28
CA ARG A 225 -53.54 8.76 4.09
C ARG A 225 -52.43 9.75 4.41
N ARG A 226 -52.71 10.83 5.13
CA ARG A 226 -51.70 11.82 5.57
C ARG A 226 -50.62 11.20 6.46
N LYS A 227 -50.99 10.35 7.42
CA LYS A 227 -50.01 9.61 8.24
C LYS A 227 -49.14 8.68 7.39
N GLY A 228 -49.70 8.05 6.36
CA GLY A 228 -48.96 7.25 5.39
C GLY A 228 -47.91 8.09 4.68
N LEU A 229 -48.28 9.21 4.06
CA LEU A 229 -47.41 10.12 3.34
C LEU A 229 -46.30 10.72 4.24
N GLN A 230 -46.64 11.09 5.50
CA GLN A 230 -45.65 11.55 6.47
C GLN A 230 -44.60 10.46 6.81
N LYS A 231 -45.05 9.20 6.89
CA LYS A 231 -44.12 8.07 7.09
C LYS A 231 -43.21 7.87 5.89
N THR A 232 -43.76 7.94 4.68
CA THR A 232 -43.00 7.83 3.43
C THR A 232 -41.96 8.94 3.30
N SER A 233 -42.31 10.21 3.60
CA SER A 233 -41.38 11.32 3.62
C SER A 233 -40.22 11.10 4.58
N LYS A 234 -40.47 10.66 5.81
CA LYS A 234 -39.42 10.32 6.80
C LYS A 234 -38.53 9.16 6.34
N GLU A 235 -39.13 8.18 5.64
CA GLU A 235 -38.38 7.07 5.07
C GLU A 235 -37.49 7.51 3.91
N LEU A 236 -37.97 8.38 3.03
CA LEU A 236 -37.19 8.98 1.95
C LEU A 236 -36.00 9.78 2.50
N GLU A 237 -36.21 10.61 3.52
CA GLU A 237 -35.13 11.35 4.17
C GLU A 237 -34.10 10.44 4.80
N ARG A 238 -34.52 9.35 5.46
CA ARG A 238 -33.62 8.32 6.00
C ARG A 238 -32.83 7.64 4.90
N HIS A 239 -33.46 7.33 3.77
CA HIS A 239 -32.83 6.70 2.62
C HIS A 239 -31.85 7.64 1.92
N SER A 240 -32.17 8.93 1.79
CA SER A 240 -31.28 9.97 1.28
C SER A 240 -29.98 10.03 2.10
N ARG A 241 -30.08 10.12 3.44
CA ARG A 241 -28.91 10.10 4.33
C ARG A 241 -28.10 8.82 4.16
N LYS A 242 -28.76 7.67 4.05
CA LYS A 242 -28.11 6.36 3.87
C LYS A 242 -27.43 6.24 2.52
N LEU A 243 -28.03 6.77 1.47
CA LEU A 243 -27.44 6.82 0.13
C LEU A 243 -26.19 7.71 0.11
N SER A 244 -26.27 8.87 0.77
CA SER A 244 -25.10 9.75 0.96
C SER A 244 -23.96 9.04 1.70
N GLU A 245 -24.26 8.29 2.78
CA GLU A 245 -23.27 7.48 3.50
C GLU A 245 -22.60 6.45 2.58
N TYR A 246 -23.39 5.73 1.76
CA TYR A 246 -22.81 4.75 0.82
C TYR A 246 -21.96 5.40 -0.27
N ASN A 247 -22.36 6.54 -0.81
CA ASN A 247 -21.57 7.29 -1.77
C ASN A 247 -20.25 7.76 -1.15
N GLN A 248 -20.26 8.32 0.06
CA GLN A 248 -19.04 8.68 0.79
C GLN A 248 -18.12 7.48 1.04
N HIS A 249 -18.71 6.30 1.31
CA HIS A 249 -17.91 5.07 1.43
C HIS A 249 -17.25 4.69 0.11
N LEU A 250 -17.96 4.79 -1.01
CA LEU A 250 -17.42 4.49 -2.34
C LEU A 250 -16.33 5.48 -2.74
N ASP A 251 -16.51 6.77 -2.46
CA ASP A 251 -15.51 7.82 -2.69
C ASP A 251 -14.23 7.55 -1.87
N THR A 252 -14.40 7.22 -0.58
CA THR A 252 -13.26 6.86 0.29
C THR A 252 -12.54 5.60 -0.17
N LEU A 253 -13.28 4.62 -0.72
CA LEU A 253 -12.70 3.39 -1.26
C LEU A 253 -11.84 3.66 -2.50
N GLY A 254 -12.20 4.63 -3.34
CA GLY A 254 -11.56 4.81 -4.64
C GLY A 254 -11.55 3.49 -5.41
N GLU A 255 -10.40 2.94 -5.74
CA GLU A 255 -10.26 1.62 -6.40
C GLU A 255 -10.08 0.45 -5.41
N ARG A 256 -9.94 0.73 -4.13
CA ARG A 256 -9.70 -0.27 -3.09
C ARG A 256 -10.94 -1.13 -2.81
N ASN A 257 -10.71 -2.39 -2.41
CA ASN A 257 -11.78 -3.30 -2.03
C ASN A 257 -12.29 -3.12 -0.60
N SER A 258 -11.51 -2.46 0.25
CA SER A 258 -11.84 -2.25 1.66
C SER A 258 -11.06 -1.08 2.25
N TYR A 259 -11.59 -0.52 3.36
CA TYR A 259 -10.85 0.39 4.23
C TYR A 259 -11.33 0.28 5.68
N SER A 260 -10.57 0.85 6.62
CA SER A 260 -10.97 0.93 8.03
C SER A 260 -11.58 2.30 8.35
N LYS A 261 -12.73 2.33 9.07
CA LYS A 261 -13.36 3.61 9.49
C LYS A 261 -12.46 4.44 10.40
N THR A 262 -11.56 3.80 11.15
CA THR A 262 -10.63 4.48 12.07
C THR A 262 -9.35 4.96 11.39
N ASP A 263 -9.02 4.38 10.22
CA ASP A 263 -7.89 4.79 9.36
C ASP A 263 -8.32 4.63 7.90
N LYS A 264 -8.81 5.71 7.30
CA LYS A 264 -9.40 5.68 5.96
C LYS A 264 -8.41 5.33 4.86
N ASP A 265 -7.11 5.49 5.10
CA ASP A 265 -6.05 5.19 4.14
C ASP A 265 -5.62 3.72 4.20
N ALA A 266 -5.82 3.05 5.33
CA ALA A 266 -5.48 1.65 5.52
C ALA A 266 -6.46 0.71 4.81
N THR A 267 -5.90 -0.28 4.11
CA THR A 267 -6.68 -1.34 3.43
C THR A 267 -6.56 -2.65 4.20
N PHE A 268 -7.64 -3.44 4.24
CA PHE A 268 -7.59 -4.77 4.83
C PHE A 268 -6.80 -5.72 3.94
N MET A 269 -5.73 -6.28 4.49
CA MET A 269 -4.83 -7.18 3.80
C MET A 269 -4.40 -8.34 4.70
N ARG A 270 -4.07 -9.48 4.09
CA ARG A 270 -3.53 -10.62 4.79
C ARG A 270 -2.09 -10.33 5.18
N MET A 271 -1.77 -10.40 6.49
CA MET A 271 -0.42 -10.21 6.98
C MET A 271 0.45 -11.45 6.72
N LYS A 272 1.77 -11.26 6.53
CA LYS A 272 2.72 -12.38 6.39
C LYS A 272 2.84 -13.17 7.72
N GLU A 273 2.78 -12.47 8.85
CA GLU A 273 2.87 -13.02 10.20
C GLU A 273 1.50 -13.46 10.77
N ASP A 274 0.79 -14.30 10.05
CA ASP A 274 -0.46 -14.90 10.53
C ASP A 274 -0.13 -16.18 11.33
N ALA A 275 0.17 -16.00 12.61
CA ALA A 275 0.58 -17.10 13.51
C ALA A 275 -0.48 -18.21 13.62
N MET A 276 -1.75 -17.89 13.41
CA MET A 276 -2.85 -18.86 13.46
C MET A 276 -3.15 -19.48 12.09
N ASN A 277 -2.49 -19.01 11.03
CA ASN A 277 -2.67 -19.44 9.64
C ASN A 277 -4.16 -19.54 9.20
N ASN A 278 -5.01 -18.69 9.78
CA ASN A 278 -6.45 -18.67 9.53
C ASN A 278 -6.86 -17.70 8.42
N GLY A 279 -5.91 -17.04 7.77
CA GLY A 279 -6.14 -16.07 6.70
C GLY A 279 -6.74 -14.76 7.16
N GLN A 280 -6.65 -14.44 8.45
CA GLN A 280 -7.20 -13.21 9.00
C GLN A 280 -6.62 -11.97 8.30
N THR A 281 -7.50 -11.11 7.82
CA THR A 281 -7.13 -9.80 7.28
C THR A 281 -7.09 -8.75 8.39
N LYS A 282 -6.09 -7.85 8.31
CA LYS A 282 -5.96 -6.69 9.20
C LYS A 282 -5.80 -5.43 8.39
N PRO A 283 -6.25 -4.27 8.90
CA PRO A 283 -5.98 -2.99 8.25
C PRO A 283 -4.48 -2.71 8.27
N GLY A 284 -3.92 -2.36 7.15
CA GLY A 284 -2.49 -2.13 7.02
C GLY A 284 -2.12 -1.42 5.73
N TYR A 285 -0.81 -1.27 5.59
CA TYR A 285 -0.16 -0.69 4.42
C TYR A 285 0.86 -1.69 3.87
N ASN A 286 1.06 -1.64 2.58
CA ASN A 286 2.15 -2.31 1.91
C ASN A 286 3.33 -1.33 1.84
N LEU A 287 4.36 -1.59 2.63
CA LEU A 287 5.61 -0.84 2.61
C LEU A 287 6.51 -1.47 1.54
N GLN A 288 6.83 -0.72 0.52
CA GLN A 288 7.86 -1.04 -0.45
C GLN A 288 9.18 -0.42 -0.01
N ILE A 289 10.25 -1.17 -0.10
CA ILE A 289 11.62 -0.66 0.09
C ILE A 289 12.50 -1.08 -1.08
N GLY A 290 13.41 -0.17 -1.45
CA GLY A 290 14.56 -0.46 -2.27
C GLY A 290 15.79 -0.60 -1.37
N THR A 291 16.67 -1.51 -1.68
CA THR A 291 17.92 -1.72 -0.92
C THR A 291 19.12 -1.93 -1.83
N GLU A 292 20.28 -1.49 -1.37
CA GLU A 292 21.59 -1.82 -1.93
C GLU A 292 22.57 -2.05 -0.78
N LYS A 293 23.24 -3.20 -0.75
CA LYS A 293 24.17 -3.60 0.34
C LYS A 293 23.52 -3.47 1.72
N GLN A 294 22.23 -3.82 1.83
CA GLN A 294 21.38 -3.72 3.03
C GLN A 294 21.08 -2.29 3.51
N PHE A 295 21.53 -1.26 2.81
CA PHE A 295 21.06 0.10 3.04
C PHE A 295 19.74 0.32 2.31
N ILE A 296 18.78 0.96 2.98
CA ILE A 296 17.52 1.36 2.35
C ILE A 296 17.81 2.56 1.43
N THR A 297 17.56 2.38 0.13
CA THR A 297 17.76 3.42 -0.89
C THR A 297 16.48 4.18 -1.19
N ASP A 298 15.32 3.52 -1.16
CA ASP A 298 14.01 4.17 -1.27
C ASP A 298 12.97 3.47 -0.42
N PHE A 299 11.88 4.17 -0.13
CA PHE A 299 10.71 3.62 0.55
C PHE A 299 9.44 4.32 0.11
N ALA A 300 8.34 3.56 0.05
CA ALA A 300 7.02 4.12 -0.19
C ALA A 300 5.91 3.26 0.47
N LEU A 301 4.84 3.92 0.92
CA LEU A 301 3.67 3.28 1.51
C LEU A 301 2.53 3.24 0.51
N PHE A 302 1.96 2.04 0.32
CA PHE A 302 0.84 1.83 -0.59
C PHE A 302 -0.36 1.21 0.13
N PRO A 303 -1.58 1.61 -0.23
CA PRO A 303 -2.79 0.95 0.24
C PRO A 303 -3.09 -0.36 -0.50
N ASN A 304 -2.32 -0.71 -1.52
CA ASN A 304 -2.52 -1.87 -2.38
C ASN A 304 -2.02 -3.15 -1.69
N PRO A 305 -2.87 -4.18 -1.53
CA PRO A 305 -2.45 -5.44 -0.90
C PRO A 305 -1.46 -6.28 -1.71
N THR A 306 -1.32 -5.99 -3.01
CA THR A 306 -0.45 -6.70 -3.96
C THR A 306 0.62 -5.79 -4.52
N ASP A 307 1.77 -6.37 -4.87
CA ASP A 307 2.96 -5.61 -5.26
C ASP A 307 2.95 -5.17 -6.72
N THR A 308 2.17 -5.82 -7.57
CA THR A 308 2.12 -5.54 -9.02
C THR A 308 1.81 -4.08 -9.35
N LEU A 309 0.86 -3.48 -8.62
CA LEU A 309 0.42 -2.10 -8.86
C LEU A 309 1.28 -1.05 -8.15
N THR A 310 2.16 -1.48 -7.24
CA THR A 310 3.01 -0.56 -6.47
C THR A 310 4.35 -0.31 -7.16
N TYR A 311 4.73 -1.18 -8.10
CA TYR A 311 6.06 -1.19 -8.68
C TYR A 311 6.40 0.08 -9.47
N ILE A 312 5.61 0.41 -10.49
CA ILE A 312 5.87 1.61 -11.31
C ILE A 312 5.86 2.89 -10.48
N PRO A 313 4.86 3.14 -9.59
CA PRO A 313 4.89 4.29 -8.70
C PRO A 313 6.10 4.31 -7.76
N PHE A 314 6.61 3.15 -7.34
CA PHE A 314 7.80 3.04 -6.52
C PHE A 314 9.06 3.43 -7.32
N MET A 315 9.23 2.90 -8.53
CA MET A 315 10.33 3.26 -9.43
C MET A 315 10.35 4.76 -9.77
N GLU A 316 9.17 5.34 -10.00
CA GLU A 316 9.05 6.80 -10.22
C GLU A 316 9.43 7.60 -8.95
N SER A 317 9.17 7.06 -7.74
CA SER A 317 9.65 7.66 -6.47
C SER A 317 11.17 7.72 -6.44
N PHE A 318 11.85 6.62 -6.79
CA PHE A 318 13.30 6.57 -6.87
C PHE A 318 13.86 7.61 -7.85
N LYS A 319 13.32 7.66 -9.06
CA LYS A 319 13.72 8.67 -10.07
C LYS A 319 13.50 10.09 -9.58
N ASN A 320 12.35 10.37 -8.95
CA ASN A 320 12.06 11.71 -8.42
C ASN A 320 13.04 12.11 -7.31
N ARG A 321 13.54 11.13 -6.56
CA ARG A 321 14.48 11.33 -5.46
C ARG A 321 15.91 11.55 -5.94
N TYR A 322 16.37 10.80 -6.95
CA TYR A 322 17.77 10.77 -7.40
C TYR A 322 18.00 11.31 -8.81
N GLY A 323 16.93 11.64 -9.55
CA GLY A 323 17.02 12.20 -10.92
C GLY A 323 17.14 11.15 -12.03
N ALA A 324 17.47 9.89 -11.70
CA ALA A 324 17.62 8.79 -12.65
C ALA A 324 17.03 7.49 -12.09
N PHE A 325 16.73 6.53 -12.96
CA PHE A 325 16.41 5.16 -12.56
C PHE A 325 17.70 4.38 -12.26
N PRO A 326 17.65 3.31 -11.46
CA PRO A 326 18.77 2.37 -11.34
C PRO A 326 19.00 1.69 -12.69
N SER A 327 20.24 1.29 -12.97
CA SER A 327 20.58 0.54 -14.20
C SER A 327 20.14 -0.91 -14.13
N THR A 328 20.08 -1.47 -12.91
CA THR A 328 19.75 -2.87 -12.65
C THR A 328 18.72 -2.98 -11.54
N GLU A 329 17.69 -3.76 -11.79
CA GLU A 329 16.57 -3.95 -10.87
C GLU A 329 16.35 -5.42 -10.54
N ILE A 330 16.26 -5.75 -9.26
CA ILE A 330 16.02 -7.10 -8.77
C ILE A 330 14.75 -7.15 -7.93
N ALA A 331 13.76 -7.93 -8.36
CA ALA A 331 12.48 -8.03 -7.65
C ALA A 331 11.87 -9.43 -7.67
N ASP A 332 10.86 -9.64 -6.82
CA ASP A 332 10.18 -10.92 -6.69
C ASP A 332 9.12 -11.12 -7.79
N SER A 333 8.55 -12.33 -7.81
CA SER A 333 7.49 -12.73 -8.74
C SER A 333 6.19 -11.93 -8.60
N GLY A 334 5.98 -11.26 -7.48
CA GLY A 334 4.87 -10.31 -7.28
C GLY A 334 4.91 -9.11 -8.24
N TYR A 335 6.09 -8.79 -8.75
CA TYR A 335 6.32 -7.67 -9.68
C TYR A 335 6.37 -8.09 -11.15
N GLY A 336 6.39 -9.40 -11.45
CA GLY A 336 6.56 -9.95 -12.80
C GLY A 336 5.30 -9.87 -13.68
N ALA A 337 4.79 -8.68 -13.92
CA ALA A 337 3.65 -8.40 -14.80
C ALA A 337 4.11 -7.82 -16.16
N GLU A 338 3.30 -8.00 -17.22
CA GLU A 338 3.58 -7.49 -18.56
C GLU A 338 3.86 -5.98 -18.57
N GLU A 339 3.07 -5.23 -17.83
CA GLU A 339 3.18 -3.77 -17.70
C GLU A 339 4.53 -3.35 -17.07
N ASN A 340 4.95 -4.05 -16.02
CA ASN A 340 6.19 -3.76 -15.31
C ASN A 340 7.42 -4.09 -16.17
N TYR A 341 7.41 -5.24 -16.87
CA TYR A 341 8.49 -5.58 -17.82
C TYR A 341 8.60 -4.58 -18.95
N ARG A 342 7.46 -4.15 -19.49
CA ARG A 342 7.42 -3.12 -20.52
C ARG A 342 8.01 -1.80 -20.01
N PHE A 343 7.65 -1.40 -18.80
CA PHE A 343 8.19 -0.19 -18.16
C PHE A 343 9.72 -0.24 -18.04
N LEU A 344 10.26 -1.40 -17.65
CA LEU A 344 11.71 -1.62 -17.53
C LEU A 344 12.41 -1.62 -18.89
N GLU A 345 11.85 -2.34 -19.91
CA GLU A 345 12.40 -2.39 -21.27
C GLU A 345 12.45 -1.00 -21.92
N GLU A 346 11.37 -0.20 -21.80
CA GLU A 346 11.29 1.16 -22.36
C GLU A 346 12.33 2.13 -21.75
N ARG A 347 12.85 1.82 -20.55
CA ARG A 347 13.84 2.64 -19.83
C ARG A 347 15.25 2.07 -19.88
N GLY A 348 15.43 0.93 -20.54
CA GLY A 348 16.72 0.26 -20.64
C GLY A 348 17.26 -0.28 -19.33
N ILE A 349 16.38 -0.60 -18.35
CA ILE A 349 16.75 -1.14 -17.06
C ILE A 349 16.93 -2.66 -17.17
N GLU A 350 18.08 -3.18 -16.71
CA GLU A 350 18.32 -4.61 -16.67
C GLU A 350 17.50 -5.26 -15.56
N ALA A 351 16.58 -6.18 -15.93
CA ALA A 351 15.52 -6.64 -15.05
C ALA A 351 15.70 -8.09 -14.59
N PHE A 352 16.26 -8.31 -13.41
CA PHE A 352 16.28 -9.61 -12.73
C PHE A 352 14.98 -9.83 -11.94
N VAL A 353 13.85 -9.62 -12.59
CA VAL A 353 12.52 -9.72 -12.00
C VAL A 353 11.92 -11.09 -12.31
N LYS A 354 11.57 -11.86 -11.28
CA LYS A 354 10.93 -13.15 -11.47
C LYS A 354 9.49 -12.95 -11.96
N TYR A 355 9.05 -13.81 -12.88
CA TYR A 355 7.64 -13.89 -13.25
C TYR A 355 6.87 -14.92 -12.42
N ASN A 356 5.56 -14.78 -12.39
CA ASN A 356 4.71 -15.72 -11.69
C ASN A 356 4.95 -17.15 -12.22
N ARG A 357 5.09 -18.12 -11.33
CA ARG A 357 5.42 -19.53 -11.61
C ARG A 357 6.84 -19.81 -12.12
N PHE A 358 7.79 -18.87 -12.08
CA PHE A 358 9.17 -19.07 -12.52
C PHE A 358 9.77 -20.42 -12.04
N HIS A 359 9.64 -20.74 -10.75
CA HIS A 359 10.15 -22.00 -10.20
C HIS A 359 9.31 -23.24 -10.56
N ILE A 360 7.99 -23.06 -10.79
CA ILE A 360 7.09 -24.16 -11.12
C ILE A 360 7.30 -24.57 -12.58
N GLU A 361 7.50 -23.59 -13.46
CA GLU A 361 7.70 -23.83 -14.91
C GLU A 361 9.03 -24.55 -15.22
N GLN A 362 9.97 -24.60 -14.28
CA GLN A 362 11.24 -25.36 -14.40
C GLN A 362 11.14 -26.80 -13.91
N ARG A 363 10.04 -27.20 -13.27
CA ARG A 363 9.90 -28.58 -12.77
C ARG A 363 9.67 -29.55 -13.92
N PRO A 364 10.33 -30.74 -13.93
CA PRO A 364 10.18 -31.72 -15.00
C PRO A 364 8.70 -32.08 -15.33
N ARG A 365 7.89 -32.25 -14.27
CA ARG A 365 6.45 -32.54 -14.44
C ARG A 365 5.68 -31.41 -15.17
N TYR A 366 6.13 -30.16 -15.04
CA TYR A 366 5.50 -29.03 -15.74
C TYR A 366 5.94 -28.99 -17.21
N VAL A 367 7.24 -29.12 -17.46
CA VAL A 367 7.85 -29.07 -18.80
C VAL A 367 7.37 -30.21 -19.65
N GLN A 368 7.22 -31.44 -19.07
CA GLN A 368 6.82 -32.63 -19.76
C GLN A 368 5.31 -32.78 -19.94
N ASP A 369 4.49 -31.91 -19.37
CA ASP A 369 3.03 -31.99 -19.49
C ASP A 369 2.58 -31.50 -20.89
N PRO A 370 2.18 -32.43 -21.80
CA PRO A 370 1.85 -32.07 -23.17
C PRO A 370 0.51 -31.32 -23.27
N PHE A 371 -0.29 -31.32 -22.20
CA PHE A 371 -1.62 -30.72 -22.21
C PHE A 371 -1.64 -29.26 -21.73
N ARG A 372 -0.49 -28.71 -21.33
CA ARG A 372 -0.38 -27.28 -20.98
C ARG A 372 -0.29 -26.42 -22.22
N SER A 373 -1.11 -25.38 -22.28
CA SER A 373 -1.14 -24.45 -23.43
C SER A 373 0.21 -23.79 -23.68
N GLU A 374 0.97 -23.56 -22.61
CA GLU A 374 2.31 -22.96 -22.63
C GLU A 374 3.33 -23.85 -23.32
N ASN A 375 3.13 -25.20 -23.28
CA ASN A 375 4.02 -26.21 -23.88
C ASN A 375 3.65 -26.53 -25.34
N PHE A 376 2.56 -25.98 -25.88
CA PHE A 376 2.21 -26.18 -27.25
C PHE A 376 3.20 -25.50 -28.18
N TYR A 377 3.63 -26.23 -29.22
CA TYR A 377 4.43 -25.62 -30.26
C TYR A 377 3.69 -24.44 -30.90
N TYR A 378 4.39 -23.35 -31.10
CA TYR A 378 3.87 -22.15 -31.76
C TYR A 378 4.73 -21.82 -32.98
N ASN A 379 4.11 -21.78 -34.14
CA ASN A 379 4.73 -21.29 -35.38
C ASN A 379 4.50 -19.78 -35.49
N GLU A 380 5.56 -19.01 -35.29
CA GLU A 380 5.51 -17.55 -35.33
C GLU A 380 5.28 -17.01 -36.75
N LYS A 381 5.78 -17.71 -37.78
CA LYS A 381 5.66 -17.27 -39.20
C LYS A 381 4.24 -17.38 -39.72
N GLU A 382 3.56 -18.43 -39.36
CA GLU A 382 2.20 -18.75 -39.86
C GLU A 382 1.11 -18.51 -38.80
N ASP A 383 1.49 -18.04 -37.60
CA ASP A 383 0.60 -17.68 -36.49
C ASP A 383 -0.41 -18.77 -36.10
N TYR A 384 0.08 -19.99 -35.85
CA TYR A 384 -0.73 -21.12 -35.35
C TYR A 384 -0.01 -21.85 -34.21
N CYS A 385 -0.79 -22.53 -33.36
CA CYS A 385 -0.27 -23.46 -32.36
C CYS A 385 -0.56 -24.91 -32.82
N VAL A 386 0.20 -25.88 -32.29
CA VAL A 386 -0.01 -27.33 -32.54
C VAL A 386 -0.48 -27.95 -31.23
N CYS A 387 -1.64 -28.65 -31.27
CA CYS A 387 -2.16 -29.35 -30.11
C CYS A 387 -1.40 -30.68 -29.91
N PRO A 388 -1.55 -31.41 -28.76
CA PRO A 388 -0.85 -32.66 -28.49
C PRO A 388 -1.15 -33.80 -29.48
N MET A 389 -2.22 -33.69 -30.27
CA MET A 389 -2.55 -34.62 -31.37
C MET A 389 -2.01 -34.20 -32.74
N GLY A 390 -1.15 -33.14 -32.79
CA GLY A 390 -0.60 -32.65 -34.06
C GLY A 390 -1.54 -31.77 -34.87
N GLN A 391 -2.75 -31.44 -34.41
CA GLN A 391 -3.62 -30.53 -35.13
C GLN A 391 -3.20 -29.08 -34.99
N HIS A 392 -3.29 -28.34 -36.11
CA HIS A 392 -3.12 -26.91 -36.11
C HIS A 392 -4.29 -26.23 -35.38
N MET A 393 -3.97 -25.36 -34.47
CA MET A 393 -4.89 -24.46 -33.79
C MET A 393 -4.72 -23.07 -34.40
N ASN A 394 -5.66 -22.71 -35.26
CA ASN A 394 -5.58 -21.44 -35.98
C ASN A 394 -6.04 -20.28 -35.10
N ARG A 395 -5.52 -19.12 -35.37
CA ARG A 395 -5.95 -17.91 -34.72
C ARG A 395 -7.40 -17.58 -35.08
N ILE A 396 -8.24 -17.37 -34.04
CA ILE A 396 -9.66 -17.02 -34.20
C ILE A 396 -9.96 -15.59 -33.76
N GLY A 397 -8.98 -14.87 -33.24
CA GLY A 397 -9.14 -13.49 -32.82
C GLY A 397 -8.23 -13.10 -31.66
N GLN A 398 -8.54 -11.98 -31.05
CA GLN A 398 -7.84 -11.48 -29.87
C GLN A 398 -8.82 -11.01 -28.79
N LYS A 399 -8.40 -11.12 -27.55
CA LYS A 399 -9.13 -10.59 -26.39
C LYS A 399 -8.27 -9.51 -25.74
N ARG A 400 -8.83 -8.31 -25.61
CA ARG A 400 -8.21 -7.21 -24.87
C ARG A 400 -8.73 -7.24 -23.44
N GLY A 401 -7.83 -7.20 -22.47
CA GLY A 401 -8.15 -7.10 -21.04
C GLY A 401 -7.53 -5.85 -20.48
N LYS A 402 -8.30 -5.06 -19.74
CA LYS A 402 -7.81 -3.91 -18.99
C LYS A 402 -7.42 -4.38 -17.59
N THR A 403 -6.18 -4.09 -17.15
CA THR A 403 -5.73 -4.35 -15.78
C THR A 403 -6.29 -3.29 -14.83
N ALA A 404 -6.11 -3.49 -13.52
CA ALA A 404 -6.51 -2.51 -12.52
C ALA A 404 -5.74 -1.18 -12.64
N SER A 405 -4.52 -1.19 -13.21
CA SER A 405 -3.74 0.03 -13.54
C SER A 405 -4.24 0.75 -14.79
N GLY A 406 -5.19 0.15 -15.54
CA GLY A 406 -5.63 0.68 -16.81
C GLY A 406 -4.83 0.18 -18.02
N TYR A 407 -3.78 -0.61 -17.81
CA TYR A 407 -2.97 -1.19 -18.89
C TYR A 407 -3.79 -2.19 -19.74
N ILE A 408 -3.61 -2.13 -21.07
CA ILE A 408 -4.31 -3.01 -22.00
C ILE A 408 -3.41 -4.17 -22.38
N SER A 409 -3.72 -5.35 -21.85
CA SER A 409 -3.10 -6.61 -22.20
C SER A 409 -3.85 -7.29 -23.34
N VAL A 410 -3.13 -7.78 -24.35
CA VAL A 410 -3.69 -8.41 -25.53
C VAL A 410 -3.37 -9.90 -25.51
N ARG A 411 -4.41 -10.73 -25.55
CA ARG A 411 -4.29 -12.18 -25.62
C ARG A 411 -4.83 -12.67 -26.96
N HIS A 412 -4.02 -13.41 -27.70
CA HIS A 412 -4.40 -14.03 -28.94
C HIS A 412 -5.08 -15.38 -28.66
N ARG A 413 -6.18 -15.65 -29.35
CA ARG A 413 -6.98 -16.87 -29.17
C ARG A 413 -6.77 -17.79 -30.34
N TYR A 414 -6.46 -19.06 -30.03
CA TYR A 414 -6.22 -20.12 -31.01
C TYR A 414 -7.17 -21.27 -30.75
N GLN A 415 -7.80 -21.81 -31.78
CA GLN A 415 -8.78 -22.88 -31.66
C GLN A 415 -8.36 -24.11 -32.48
N ALA A 416 -8.47 -25.29 -31.88
CA ALA A 416 -8.30 -26.56 -32.56
C ALA A 416 -9.41 -26.77 -33.61
N ARG A 417 -9.06 -27.39 -34.73
CA ARG A 417 -10.01 -27.63 -35.82
C ARG A 417 -11.15 -28.59 -35.43
N ASN A 418 -10.81 -29.73 -34.83
CA ASN A 418 -11.81 -30.74 -34.41
C ASN A 418 -11.32 -31.51 -33.18
N CYS A 419 -12.07 -31.45 -32.09
CA CYS A 419 -11.82 -32.24 -30.90
C CYS A 419 -12.82 -33.38 -30.68
N ASN A 420 -13.77 -33.58 -31.61
CA ASN A 420 -14.70 -34.70 -31.54
C ASN A 420 -13.97 -35.99 -31.92
N GLY A 421 -14.18 -37.07 -31.14
CA GLY A 421 -13.50 -38.35 -31.36
C GLY A 421 -12.01 -38.36 -31.04
N CYS A 422 -11.45 -37.26 -30.48
CA CYS A 422 -10.04 -37.19 -30.11
C CYS A 422 -9.74 -38.12 -28.91
N PRO A 423 -8.82 -39.10 -29.05
CA PRO A 423 -8.51 -40.08 -28.00
C PRO A 423 -7.89 -39.39 -26.74
N LEU A 424 -7.25 -38.27 -26.91
CA LEU A 424 -6.66 -37.50 -25.80
C LEU A 424 -7.62 -36.47 -25.14
N ARG A 425 -8.88 -36.42 -25.61
CA ARG A 425 -9.80 -35.36 -25.17
C ARG A 425 -9.98 -35.30 -23.65
N SER A 426 -10.19 -36.47 -23.02
CA SER A 426 -10.44 -36.58 -21.58
C SER A 426 -9.28 -36.00 -20.71
N LEU A 427 -8.05 -36.17 -21.20
CA LEU A 427 -6.83 -35.69 -20.57
C LEU A 427 -6.55 -34.23 -20.93
N CYS A 428 -6.91 -33.82 -22.13
CA CYS A 428 -6.55 -32.51 -22.70
C CYS A 428 -7.54 -31.41 -22.33
N PHE A 429 -8.86 -31.69 -22.40
CA PHE A 429 -9.86 -30.64 -22.34
C PHE A 429 -11.27 -31.16 -21.99
N LYS A 430 -11.87 -30.63 -20.93
CA LYS A 430 -13.16 -31.13 -20.40
C LYS A 430 -14.39 -30.33 -20.86
N ALA A 431 -14.24 -29.09 -21.37
CA ALA A 431 -15.37 -28.28 -21.79
C ALA A 431 -15.96 -28.72 -23.12
N ALA A 432 -17.19 -28.32 -23.44
CA ALA A 432 -17.83 -28.59 -24.70
C ALA A 432 -17.12 -27.89 -25.89
N GLY A 433 -17.25 -28.47 -27.11
CA GLY A 433 -16.69 -27.89 -28.34
C GLY A 433 -15.19 -28.13 -28.51
N ASN A 434 -14.59 -27.36 -29.41
CA ASN A 434 -13.16 -27.42 -29.70
C ASN A 434 -12.33 -26.64 -28.70
N ARG A 435 -11.14 -27.14 -28.35
CA ARG A 435 -10.25 -26.47 -27.40
C ARG A 435 -9.81 -25.10 -27.91
N ILE A 436 -9.97 -24.08 -27.06
CA ILE A 436 -9.44 -22.72 -27.28
C ILE A 436 -8.37 -22.48 -26.26
N ILE A 437 -7.25 -21.91 -26.68
CA ILE A 437 -6.18 -21.40 -25.79
C ILE A 437 -6.00 -19.91 -26.00
N GLU A 438 -5.54 -19.22 -24.94
CA GLU A 438 -5.20 -17.82 -25.00
C GLU A 438 -3.68 -17.68 -24.77
N ARG A 439 -2.98 -16.93 -25.63
CA ARG A 439 -1.55 -16.65 -25.51
C ARG A 439 -1.30 -15.15 -25.52
N ASN A 440 -0.44 -14.71 -24.61
CA ASN A 440 0.06 -13.34 -24.59
C ASN A 440 1.53 -13.34 -25.05
N HIS A 441 1.75 -13.15 -26.35
CA HIS A 441 3.09 -13.22 -26.95
C HIS A 441 4.06 -12.20 -26.37
N ARG A 442 3.57 -11.00 -25.99
CA ARG A 442 4.41 -9.98 -25.37
C ARG A 442 4.90 -10.43 -24.00
N LEU A 443 4.00 -10.93 -23.15
CA LEU A 443 4.38 -11.47 -21.85
C LEU A 443 5.28 -12.70 -21.99
N GLU A 444 5.05 -13.55 -22.99
CA GLU A 444 5.91 -14.72 -23.27
C GLU A 444 7.32 -14.30 -23.71
N LYS A 445 7.45 -13.22 -24.52
CA LYS A 445 8.74 -12.61 -24.86
C LYS A 445 9.46 -12.16 -23.59
N TYR A 446 8.79 -11.41 -22.72
CA TYR A 446 9.37 -10.94 -21.46
C TYR A 446 9.76 -12.09 -20.52
N LYS A 447 8.93 -13.11 -20.42
CA LYS A 447 9.27 -14.31 -19.63
C LYS A 447 10.53 -15.01 -20.15
N ARG A 448 10.70 -15.13 -21.48
CA ARG A 448 11.91 -15.73 -22.09
C ARG A 448 13.16 -14.87 -21.77
N GLN A 449 13.07 -13.56 -21.91
CA GLN A 449 14.15 -12.65 -21.56
C GLN A 449 14.50 -12.74 -20.08
N ALA A 450 13.51 -12.65 -19.18
CA ALA A 450 13.68 -12.79 -17.75
C ALA A 450 14.26 -14.17 -17.36
N PHE A 451 13.82 -15.24 -18.02
CA PHE A 451 14.36 -16.58 -17.79
C PHE A 451 15.87 -16.64 -18.12
N SER A 452 16.25 -16.12 -19.29
CA SER A 452 17.65 -16.10 -19.70
C SER A 452 18.52 -15.29 -18.72
N LEU A 453 18.07 -14.11 -18.30
CA LEU A 453 18.77 -13.29 -17.30
C LEU A 453 18.85 -13.98 -15.94
N LEU A 454 17.72 -14.48 -15.42
CA LEU A 454 17.66 -15.11 -14.10
C LEU A 454 18.43 -16.44 -13.98
N THR A 455 18.70 -17.12 -15.09
CA THR A 455 19.46 -18.37 -15.13
C THR A 455 20.92 -18.19 -15.52
N SER A 456 21.36 -16.98 -15.86
CA SER A 456 22.77 -16.64 -16.07
C SER A 456 23.53 -16.67 -14.74
N ASP A 457 24.85 -16.71 -14.80
CA ASP A 457 25.73 -16.67 -13.62
C ASP A 457 25.46 -15.42 -12.77
N GLU A 458 25.28 -14.26 -13.40
CA GLU A 458 24.93 -13.03 -12.70
C GLU A 458 23.51 -13.11 -12.09
N GLY A 459 22.54 -13.65 -12.84
CA GLY A 459 21.18 -13.87 -12.34
C GLY A 459 21.12 -14.77 -11.11
N LEU A 460 21.97 -15.79 -11.05
CA LEU A 460 22.08 -16.67 -9.89
C LEU A 460 22.66 -15.92 -8.66
N LYS A 461 23.65 -15.07 -8.87
CA LYS A 461 24.21 -14.19 -7.81
C LYS A 461 23.17 -13.20 -7.31
N GLN A 462 22.49 -12.50 -8.21
CA GLN A 462 21.47 -11.50 -7.85
C GLN A 462 20.31 -12.14 -7.09
N ARG A 463 19.86 -13.31 -7.52
CA ARG A 463 18.82 -14.08 -6.82
C ARG A 463 19.23 -14.54 -5.43
N GLY A 464 20.50 -14.92 -5.25
CA GLY A 464 21.07 -15.27 -3.95
C GLY A 464 21.15 -14.07 -3.01
N ARG A 465 21.62 -12.94 -3.51
CA ARG A 465 21.71 -11.69 -2.74
C ARG A 465 20.36 -11.17 -2.28
N ARG A 466 19.31 -11.36 -3.07
CA ARG A 466 17.97 -10.89 -2.71
C ARG A 466 17.51 -11.34 -1.31
N CYS A 467 17.86 -12.56 -0.87
CA CYS A 467 17.53 -13.05 0.47
C CYS A 467 18.26 -12.29 1.58
N ILE A 468 19.41 -11.68 1.26
CA ILE A 468 20.25 -10.95 2.22
C ILE A 468 19.90 -9.46 2.21
N GLU A 469 19.48 -8.93 1.05
CA GLU A 469 19.21 -7.51 0.86
C GLU A 469 17.90 -7.06 1.54
N PRO A 470 16.71 -7.13 0.91
CA PRO A 470 15.50 -6.61 1.54
C PRO A 470 14.97 -7.47 2.69
N GLU A 471 15.16 -8.82 2.65
CA GLU A 471 14.62 -9.70 3.67
C GLU A 471 15.30 -9.48 5.03
N ALA A 472 16.64 -9.28 5.05
CA ALA A 472 17.38 -8.97 6.27
C ALA A 472 16.93 -7.63 6.86
N VAL A 473 16.75 -6.61 6.02
CA VAL A 473 16.27 -5.29 6.45
C VAL A 473 14.85 -5.38 7.05
N PHE A 474 13.95 -6.14 6.44
CA PHE A 474 12.63 -6.40 7.02
C PHE A 474 12.70 -7.18 8.33
N GLY A 475 13.63 -8.14 8.44
CA GLY A 475 13.91 -8.86 9.67
C GLY A 475 14.29 -7.91 10.79
N GLN A 476 15.31 -7.08 10.57
CA GLN A 476 15.75 -6.07 11.52
C GLN A 476 14.61 -5.13 11.93
N MET A 477 13.87 -4.57 10.97
CA MET A 477 12.79 -3.64 11.24
C MET A 477 11.67 -4.28 12.08
N LYS A 478 11.24 -5.50 11.74
CA LYS A 478 10.07 -6.14 12.37
C LYS A 478 10.40 -6.88 13.67
N PHE A 479 11.59 -7.46 13.77
CA PHE A 479 11.98 -8.28 14.93
C PHE A 479 12.88 -7.51 15.89
N ASP A 480 14.00 -6.97 15.43
CA ASP A 480 14.94 -6.28 16.30
C ASP A 480 14.40 -4.92 16.76
N MET A 481 13.80 -4.13 15.83
CA MET A 481 13.18 -2.86 16.15
C MET A 481 11.71 -2.99 16.60
N ALA A 482 11.14 -4.20 16.60
CA ALA A 482 9.75 -4.49 16.97
C ALA A 482 8.71 -3.63 16.25
N TYR A 483 9.01 -3.17 15.01
CA TYR A 483 8.17 -2.27 14.23
C TYR A 483 7.22 -3.06 13.32
N ARG A 484 6.23 -3.73 13.90
CA ARG A 484 5.22 -4.54 13.20
C ARG A 484 3.91 -3.81 12.96
N ARG A 485 3.73 -2.67 13.62
CA ARG A 485 2.49 -1.90 13.59
C ARG A 485 2.78 -0.41 13.65
N PHE A 486 2.11 0.37 12.78
CA PHE A 486 2.17 1.83 12.83
C PHE A 486 1.60 2.38 14.13
N ARG A 487 2.13 3.52 14.59
CA ARG A 487 1.73 4.15 15.86
C ARG A 487 0.77 5.32 15.65
N HIS A 488 0.55 5.72 14.42
CA HIS A 488 -0.32 6.80 13.99
C HIS A 488 -1.36 6.31 12.96
N PHE A 489 -2.42 7.09 12.75
CA PHE A 489 -3.42 6.87 11.73
C PHE A 489 -3.11 7.72 10.50
N GLY A 490 -3.44 7.20 9.32
CA GLY A 490 -3.27 7.89 8.05
C GLY A 490 -1.86 7.74 7.46
N LYS A 491 -1.80 7.79 6.13
CA LYS A 491 -0.57 7.64 5.36
C LYS A 491 0.42 8.80 5.60
N ASP A 492 -0.09 10.01 5.83
CA ASP A 492 0.70 11.24 5.92
C ASP A 492 1.21 11.53 7.35
N LYS A 493 1.07 10.61 8.27
CA LYS A 493 1.48 10.73 9.68
C LYS A 493 2.52 9.69 10.05
#